data_c186d0f7d8d0c76c6133e0f6120e8c7e
#
_entry.id   c186d0f7d8d0c76c6133e0f6120e8c7e
#
_cell.length_a   1.000
_cell.length_b   1.000
_cell.length_c   1.000
_cell.angle_alpha   90.00
_cell.angle_beta   90.00
_cell.angle_gamma   90.00
#
_symmetry.space_group_name_H-M   'P 1'
#
loop_
_entity.id
_entity.type
_entity.pdbx_description
1 polymer ?
#
loop_
_entity_poly.entity_id
_entity_poly.type
_entity_poly.pdbx_seq_one_letter_code
_entity_poly.pdbx_strand_id
1 'polypeptide(L)'
;MKHANLDFNIGRVNPSGIGEVAYRIRKRYIKSWPTIEDDPDKDDQIGEADLAELKGDFVLATGKKWQKMYSTQGKGSVTFETTGETDCKMFINHALLSFPDLTPEALGFGKASVNDDYVYLVKSAGRWHLIGSKDYRSTTSLGGPGSGTSAGSAKGCEYTVDCPDVTPIPVYTGAIVSDEGSLDAATGVLTPASN
;
A
#
# COMPACT_ATOMS: atom_id res chain seq x y z
N MET A 1 7.22 -20.21 -17.73
CA MET A 1 6.39 -19.72 -16.61
C MET A 1 5.27 -20.71 -16.33
N LYS A 2 5.01 -21.01 -15.07
CA LYS A 2 3.90 -21.89 -14.67
C LYS A 2 2.60 -21.09 -14.67
N HIS A 3 1.69 -21.46 -15.55
CA HIS A 3 0.38 -20.84 -15.63
C HIS A 3 -0.57 -21.44 -14.60
N ALA A 4 -1.33 -20.59 -13.92
CA ALA A 4 -2.35 -20.97 -12.96
C ALA A 4 -3.76 -20.82 -13.56
N ASN A 5 -4.70 -21.66 -13.12
CA ASN A 5 -6.10 -21.41 -13.40
C ASN A 5 -6.60 -20.23 -12.57
N LEU A 6 -7.18 -19.24 -13.21
CA LEU A 6 -7.81 -18.11 -12.54
C LEU A 6 -9.29 -18.42 -12.26
N ASP A 7 -9.52 -19.35 -11.32
CA ASP A 7 -10.87 -19.78 -10.96
C ASP A 7 -11.47 -18.86 -9.88
N PHE A 8 -12.72 -18.47 -10.07
CA PHE A 8 -13.49 -17.77 -9.04
C PHE A 8 -14.34 -18.76 -8.24
N ASN A 9 -14.13 -18.81 -6.94
CA ASN A 9 -14.86 -19.69 -6.04
C ASN A 9 -16.28 -19.11 -5.80
N ILE A 10 -17.27 -19.62 -6.55
CA ILE A 10 -18.66 -19.19 -6.46
C ILE A 10 -19.18 -19.44 -5.02
N GLY A 11 -19.78 -18.41 -4.42
CA GLY A 11 -20.27 -18.45 -3.03
C GLY A 11 -19.27 -17.96 -1.98
N ARG A 12 -18.03 -17.64 -2.35
CA ARG A 12 -17.09 -16.97 -1.45
C ARG A 12 -17.43 -15.49 -1.33
N VAL A 13 -17.47 -14.98 -0.11
CA VAL A 13 -17.57 -13.53 0.14
C VAL A 13 -16.29 -12.86 -0.35
N ASN A 14 -16.42 -11.92 -1.27
CA ASN A 14 -15.32 -11.13 -1.82
C ASN A 14 -15.56 -9.64 -1.50
N PRO A 15 -15.12 -9.14 -0.33
CA PRO A 15 -15.36 -7.77 0.06
C PRO A 15 -14.54 -6.81 -0.81
N SER A 16 -15.17 -5.73 -1.23
CA SER A 16 -14.52 -4.60 -1.92
C SER A 16 -14.05 -3.53 -0.93
N GLY A 17 -13.21 -2.60 -1.42
CA GLY A 17 -12.68 -1.50 -0.64
C GLY A 17 -11.44 -1.87 0.16
N ILE A 18 -11.02 -0.94 1.02
CA ILE A 18 -9.84 -1.11 1.88
C ILE A 18 -10.24 -1.23 3.35
N GLY A 19 -9.35 -1.82 4.14
CA GLY A 19 -9.48 -1.89 5.59
C GLY A 19 -9.24 -0.51 6.24
N GLU A 20 -9.59 -0.40 7.52
CA GLU A 20 -9.43 0.83 8.30
C GLU A 20 -7.98 1.19 8.62
N VAL A 21 -7.06 0.27 8.39
CA VAL A 21 -5.64 0.44 8.74
C VAL A 21 -4.80 0.40 7.47
N ALA A 22 -3.98 1.43 7.31
CA ALA A 22 -2.87 1.47 6.39
C ALA A 22 -1.58 1.78 7.17
N TYR A 23 -0.43 1.46 6.58
CA TYR A 23 0.87 1.85 7.10
C TYR A 23 1.59 2.70 6.08
N ARG A 24 2.41 3.62 6.57
CA ARG A 24 3.21 4.53 5.73
C ARG A 24 4.62 4.65 6.28
N ILE A 25 5.57 4.88 5.38
CA ILE A 25 6.96 5.19 5.74
C ILE A 25 7.57 6.10 4.68
N ARG A 26 8.51 6.95 5.05
CA ARG A 26 9.31 7.68 4.06
C ARG A 26 10.25 6.73 3.36
N LYS A 27 10.27 6.75 2.03
CA LYS A 27 11.11 5.88 1.20
C LYS A 27 12.58 5.91 1.60
N ARG A 28 13.13 7.08 1.97
CA ARG A 28 14.51 7.24 2.43
C ARG A 28 14.88 6.48 3.71
N TYR A 29 13.89 5.97 4.46
CA TYR A 29 14.13 5.14 5.65
C TYR A 29 14.15 3.65 5.34
N ILE A 30 13.90 3.26 4.12
CA ILE A 30 13.98 1.88 3.65
C ILE A 30 15.41 1.63 3.15
N LYS A 31 16.10 0.68 3.76
CA LYS A 31 17.47 0.27 3.37
C LYS A 31 17.47 -0.88 2.39
N SER A 32 16.55 -1.84 2.56
CA SER A 32 16.39 -2.95 1.64
C SER A 32 14.92 -3.20 1.39
N TRP A 33 14.59 -3.54 0.17
CA TRP A 33 13.25 -3.83 -0.30
C TRP A 33 13.06 -5.33 -0.46
N PRO A 34 11.87 -5.86 -0.18
CA PRO A 34 11.48 -7.18 -0.64
C PRO A 34 11.52 -7.23 -2.17
N THR A 35 11.65 -8.40 -2.72
CA THR A 35 11.81 -8.61 -4.17
C THR A 35 10.65 -9.40 -4.74
N ILE A 36 10.36 -9.14 -6.00
CA ILE A 36 9.51 -9.99 -6.84
C ILE A 36 10.43 -10.96 -7.58
N GLU A 37 10.02 -12.20 -7.69
CA GLU A 37 10.77 -13.20 -8.47
C GLU A 37 10.32 -13.08 -9.94
N ASP A 38 11.14 -12.43 -10.76
CA ASP A 38 10.89 -12.18 -12.18
C ASP A 38 12.08 -12.61 -13.06
N ASP A 39 12.93 -13.50 -12.55
CA ASP A 39 14.14 -13.97 -13.23
C ASP A 39 13.77 -14.79 -14.48
N PRO A 40 14.05 -14.30 -15.70
CA PRO A 40 13.69 -15.00 -16.93
C PRO A 40 14.43 -16.35 -17.09
N ASP A 41 15.57 -16.54 -16.44
CA ASP A 41 16.31 -17.82 -16.48
C ASP A 41 15.63 -18.91 -15.64
N LYS A 42 14.65 -18.53 -14.80
CA LYS A 42 13.84 -19.43 -13.99
C LYS A 42 12.39 -19.56 -14.49
N ASP A 43 12.11 -19.24 -15.72
CA ASP A 43 10.76 -19.18 -16.29
C ASP A 43 9.92 -20.43 -15.99
N ASP A 44 10.52 -21.62 -16.05
CA ASP A 44 9.82 -22.90 -15.73
C ASP A 44 9.52 -23.09 -14.23
N GLN A 45 10.10 -22.27 -13.35
CA GLN A 45 9.94 -22.36 -11.89
C GLN A 45 9.03 -21.29 -11.33
N ILE A 46 8.93 -20.14 -12.02
CA ILE A 46 8.15 -18.99 -11.60
C ILE A 46 6.67 -19.20 -11.97
N GLY A 47 5.79 -19.02 -10.98
CA GLY A 47 4.34 -18.99 -11.16
C GLY A 47 3.83 -17.56 -11.36
N GLU A 48 2.62 -17.41 -11.90
CA GLU A 48 1.99 -16.09 -12.08
C GLU A 48 1.82 -15.33 -10.74
N ALA A 49 1.63 -16.04 -9.63
CA ALA A 49 1.56 -15.43 -8.31
C ALA A 49 2.90 -14.80 -7.87
N ASP A 50 4.03 -15.43 -8.24
CA ASP A 50 5.37 -14.92 -7.90
C ASP A 50 5.67 -13.57 -8.55
N LEU A 51 5.05 -13.27 -9.70
CA LEU A 51 5.18 -11.99 -10.39
C LEU A 51 4.44 -10.83 -9.69
N ALA A 52 3.60 -11.12 -8.72
CA ALA A 52 2.80 -10.12 -8.00
C ALA A 52 3.03 -10.13 -6.49
N GLU A 53 3.79 -11.10 -5.97
CA GLU A 53 4.06 -11.25 -4.54
C GLU A 53 5.47 -10.79 -4.18
N LEU A 54 5.57 -9.89 -3.21
CA LEU A 54 6.83 -9.41 -2.66
C LEU A 54 7.34 -10.40 -1.61
N LYS A 55 8.50 -11.00 -1.87
CA LYS A 55 9.17 -11.96 -0.99
C LYS A 55 10.22 -11.28 -0.11
N GLY A 56 10.18 -11.59 1.18
CA GLY A 56 11.08 -11.04 2.19
C GLY A 56 10.52 -9.79 2.88
N ASP A 57 11.35 -9.20 3.73
CA ASP A 57 10.98 -8.09 4.59
C ASP A 57 11.59 -6.76 4.14
N PHE A 58 10.89 -5.67 4.45
CA PHE A 58 11.49 -4.34 4.40
C PHE A 58 12.53 -4.19 5.52
N VAL A 59 13.78 -3.92 5.17
CA VAL A 59 14.80 -3.53 6.16
C VAL A 59 14.78 -2.02 6.31
N LEU A 60 14.45 -1.55 7.51
CA LEU A 60 14.35 -0.13 7.81
C LEU A 60 15.64 0.40 8.44
N ALA A 61 15.85 1.71 8.35
CA ALA A 61 16.92 2.40 9.07
C ALA A 61 16.71 2.26 10.59
N THR A 62 17.82 2.22 11.34
CA THR A 62 17.79 2.05 12.80
C THR A 62 16.84 3.04 13.48
N GLY A 63 15.97 2.52 14.31
CA GLY A 63 14.96 3.30 15.06
C GLY A 63 13.80 3.83 14.20
N LYS A 64 13.70 3.39 12.93
CA LYS A 64 12.55 3.72 12.07
C LYS A 64 11.58 2.56 12.04
N LYS A 65 10.29 2.89 11.99
CA LYS A 65 9.17 1.94 11.99
C LYS A 65 8.10 2.43 11.04
N TRP A 66 7.27 1.52 10.59
CA TRP A 66 6.06 1.86 9.86
C TRP A 66 5.10 2.64 10.77
N GLN A 67 4.55 3.71 10.24
CA GLN A 67 3.58 4.55 10.94
C GLN A 67 2.17 4.15 10.52
N LYS A 68 1.36 3.77 11.50
CA LYS A 68 -0.04 3.45 11.28
C LYS A 68 -0.83 4.68 10.86
N MET A 69 -1.77 4.48 9.96
CA MET A 69 -2.70 5.48 9.48
C MET A 69 -4.11 4.89 9.42
N TYR A 70 -5.06 5.59 10.01
CA TYR A 70 -6.47 5.23 9.91
C TYR A 70 -7.03 5.70 8.57
N SER A 71 -7.89 4.89 7.96
CA SER A 71 -8.71 5.26 6.81
C SER A 71 -10.15 4.88 7.06
N THR A 72 -11.08 5.79 6.81
CA THR A 72 -12.52 5.55 7.02
C THR A 72 -12.99 4.43 6.11
N GLN A 73 -13.61 3.42 6.69
CA GLN A 73 -14.18 2.29 5.96
C GLN A 73 -15.17 2.76 4.91
N GLY A 74 -15.07 2.19 3.70
CA GLY A 74 -15.94 2.52 2.58
C GLY A 74 -15.66 3.87 1.89
N LYS A 75 -14.59 4.59 2.29
CA LYS A 75 -14.16 5.85 1.66
C LYS A 75 -12.76 5.80 1.06
N GLY A 76 -12.11 4.66 1.12
CA GLY A 76 -10.80 4.48 0.51
C GLY A 76 -10.83 3.40 -0.58
N SER A 77 -9.81 3.43 -1.43
CA SER A 77 -9.64 2.46 -2.52
C SER A 77 -8.18 2.22 -2.82
N VAL A 78 -7.90 1.07 -3.41
CA VAL A 78 -6.65 0.77 -4.12
C VAL A 78 -7.01 0.37 -5.52
N THR A 79 -6.40 1.02 -6.51
CA THR A 79 -6.63 0.77 -7.93
C THR A 79 -5.31 0.80 -8.68
N PHE A 80 -5.33 0.35 -9.91
CA PHE A 80 -4.18 0.43 -10.81
C PHE A 80 -4.65 0.60 -12.24
N GLU A 81 -3.79 1.17 -13.06
CA GLU A 81 -4.00 1.28 -14.51
C GLU A 81 -2.72 0.98 -15.27
N THR A 82 -2.87 0.49 -16.50
CA THR A 82 -1.75 0.30 -17.42
C THR A 82 -1.54 1.58 -18.20
N THR A 83 -0.30 2.04 -18.28
CA THR A 83 0.10 3.23 -19.04
C THR A 83 1.29 2.92 -19.95
N GLY A 84 1.61 3.83 -20.85
CA GLY A 84 2.76 3.76 -21.76
C GLY A 84 2.41 3.29 -23.17
N GLU A 85 3.33 3.57 -24.10
CA GLU A 85 3.24 3.20 -25.50
C GLU A 85 3.50 1.70 -25.70
N THR A 86 3.35 1.21 -26.95
CA THR A 86 3.69 -0.17 -27.31
C THR A 86 5.14 -0.48 -26.91
N ASP A 87 5.36 -1.64 -26.32
CA ASP A 87 6.66 -2.13 -25.80
C ASP A 87 7.26 -1.32 -24.64
N CYS A 88 6.54 -0.31 -24.14
CA CYS A 88 6.93 0.52 -22.98
C CYS A 88 5.82 0.56 -21.93
N LYS A 89 5.10 -0.55 -21.72
CA LYS A 89 4.00 -0.63 -20.77
C LYS A 89 4.52 -0.71 -19.34
N MET A 90 3.84 0.02 -18.47
CA MET A 90 4.03 -0.04 -17.03
C MET A 90 2.68 0.20 -16.33
N PHE A 91 2.67 0.18 -15.01
CA PHE A 91 1.47 0.41 -14.21
C PHE A 91 1.59 1.71 -13.43
N ILE A 92 0.45 2.34 -13.15
CA ILE A 92 0.34 3.36 -12.13
C ILE A 92 -0.57 2.80 -11.04
N ASN A 93 -0.01 2.65 -9.85
CA ASN A 93 -0.71 2.17 -8.68
C ASN A 93 -1.27 3.35 -7.89
N HIS A 94 -2.54 3.30 -7.52
CA HIS A 94 -3.25 4.37 -6.84
C HIS A 94 -3.76 3.92 -5.49
N ALA A 95 -3.71 4.81 -4.49
CA ALA A 95 -4.44 4.65 -3.25
C ALA A 95 -5.18 5.94 -2.88
N LEU A 96 -6.41 5.80 -2.42
CA LEU A 96 -7.18 6.85 -1.77
C LEU A 96 -7.35 6.48 -0.30
N LEU A 97 -6.87 7.32 0.61
CA LEU A 97 -6.97 7.14 2.05
C LEU A 97 -7.75 8.31 2.65
N SER A 98 -8.86 8.04 3.32
CA SER A 98 -9.73 9.07 3.89
C SER A 98 -9.62 9.10 5.40
N PHE A 99 -9.18 10.24 5.96
CA PHE A 99 -9.10 10.47 7.39
C PHE A 99 -10.23 11.43 7.84
N PRO A 100 -11.04 11.08 8.86
CA PRO A 100 -12.32 11.74 9.11
C PRO A 100 -12.21 13.03 9.94
N ASP A 101 -11.03 13.60 10.09
CA ASP A 101 -10.83 14.82 10.86
C ASP A 101 -9.75 15.74 10.27
N LEU A 102 -9.68 16.97 10.77
CA LEU A 102 -8.73 18.03 10.39
C LEU A 102 -7.74 18.29 11.53
N THR A 103 -7.20 17.22 12.14
CA THR A 103 -6.23 17.39 13.23
C THR A 103 -4.93 18.00 12.74
N PRO A 104 -4.17 18.68 13.60
CA PRO A 104 -2.85 19.21 13.26
C PRO A 104 -1.91 18.15 12.70
N GLU A 105 -1.99 16.90 13.21
CA GLU A 105 -1.18 15.77 12.76
C GLU A 105 -1.57 15.35 11.32
N ALA A 106 -2.87 15.29 11.00
CA ALA A 106 -3.35 14.95 9.67
C ALA A 106 -2.94 16.02 8.66
N LEU A 107 -3.21 17.30 8.94
CA LEU A 107 -2.81 18.41 8.08
C LEU A 107 -1.29 18.54 7.97
N GLY A 108 -0.57 18.33 9.07
CA GLY A 108 0.90 18.34 9.12
C GLY A 108 1.51 17.22 8.27
N PHE A 109 0.92 16.02 8.33
CA PHE A 109 1.32 14.93 7.44
C PHE A 109 1.06 15.29 5.97
N GLY A 110 -0.12 15.80 5.64
CA GLY A 110 -0.44 16.23 4.29
C GLY A 110 0.59 17.25 3.76
N LYS A 111 0.89 18.29 4.55
CA LYS A 111 1.93 19.27 4.21
C LYS A 111 3.31 18.62 3.99
N ALA A 112 3.68 17.65 4.80
CA ALA A 112 4.99 16.99 4.70
C ALA A 112 5.07 16.02 3.52
N SER A 113 3.95 15.36 3.15
CA SER A 113 3.94 14.30 2.13
C SER A 113 3.86 14.82 0.70
N VAL A 114 3.31 16.00 0.47
CA VAL A 114 3.10 16.56 -0.91
C VAL A 114 4.40 16.66 -1.72
N ASN A 115 5.52 16.95 -1.08
CA ASN A 115 6.82 17.07 -1.74
C ASN A 115 7.84 16.02 -1.28
N ASP A 116 7.43 15.01 -0.51
CA ASP A 116 8.30 13.91 -0.06
C ASP A 116 7.86 12.61 -0.73
N ASP A 117 8.67 11.57 -0.63
CA ASP A 117 8.44 10.25 -1.20
C ASP A 117 8.08 9.27 -0.09
N TYR A 118 6.84 8.81 -0.09
CA TYR A 118 6.30 7.87 0.89
C TYR A 118 5.90 6.56 0.24
N VAL A 119 6.03 5.51 1.01
CA VAL A 119 5.59 4.16 0.67
C VAL A 119 4.45 3.77 1.60
N TYR A 120 3.43 3.15 1.04
CA TYR A 120 2.22 2.79 1.77
C TYR A 120 1.95 1.29 1.65
N LEU A 121 1.47 0.70 2.73
CA LEU A 121 0.89 -0.62 2.76
C LEU A 121 -0.60 -0.48 3.10
N VAL A 122 -1.45 -0.90 2.19
CA VAL A 122 -2.91 -0.76 2.31
C VAL A 122 -3.55 -2.12 2.28
N LYS A 123 -4.42 -2.41 3.25
CA LYS A 123 -5.09 -3.70 3.35
C LYS A 123 -6.38 -3.69 2.53
N SER A 124 -6.52 -4.63 1.59
CA SER A 124 -7.74 -4.87 0.82
C SER A 124 -8.00 -6.36 0.69
N ALA A 125 -9.25 -6.79 0.90
CA ALA A 125 -9.66 -8.20 0.82
C ALA A 125 -8.75 -9.18 1.61
N GLY A 126 -8.25 -8.74 2.76
CA GLY A 126 -7.38 -9.55 3.63
C GLY A 126 -5.89 -9.55 3.25
N ARG A 127 -5.50 -8.92 2.14
CA ARG A 127 -4.10 -8.83 1.67
C ARG A 127 -3.56 -7.42 1.85
N TRP A 128 -2.24 -7.31 2.05
CA TRP A 128 -1.54 -6.04 2.09
C TRP A 128 -0.97 -5.72 0.71
N HIS A 129 -1.33 -4.58 0.17
CA HIS A 129 -0.86 -4.09 -1.11
C HIS A 129 0.12 -2.96 -0.92
N LEU A 130 1.23 -3.03 -1.64
CA LEU A 130 2.23 -1.98 -1.66
C LEU A 130 1.83 -0.89 -2.68
N ILE A 131 1.81 0.36 -2.22
CA ILE A 131 1.76 1.54 -3.07
C ILE A 131 3.04 2.32 -2.82
N GLY A 132 3.98 2.13 -3.72
CA GLY A 132 5.35 2.65 -3.63
C GLY A 132 6.26 1.77 -4.47
N SER A 133 7.30 2.35 -5.02
CA SER A 133 8.27 1.65 -5.85
C SER A 133 9.68 1.93 -5.36
N LYS A 134 10.59 0.96 -5.57
CA LYS A 134 12.02 1.15 -5.32
C LYS A 134 12.60 2.17 -6.29
N ASP A 135 12.20 2.11 -7.54
CA ASP A 135 12.82 2.85 -8.63
C ASP A 135 12.08 4.16 -8.96
N TYR A 136 10.77 4.19 -8.78
CA TYR A 136 9.95 5.35 -9.07
C TYR A 136 9.53 6.09 -7.80
N ARG A 137 9.27 7.39 -7.95
CA ARG A 137 8.78 8.22 -6.86
C ARG A 137 7.26 8.12 -6.77
N SER A 138 6.75 7.95 -5.56
CA SER A 138 5.34 8.16 -5.28
C SER A 138 5.03 9.63 -5.07
N THR A 139 3.86 10.05 -5.48
CA THR A 139 3.32 11.38 -5.23
C THR A 139 2.11 11.29 -4.33
N THR A 140 2.07 12.13 -3.31
CA THR A 140 0.92 12.22 -2.40
C THR A 140 0.28 13.58 -2.54
N SER A 141 -1.02 13.62 -2.81
CA SER A 141 -1.84 14.84 -2.85
C SER A 141 -2.77 14.87 -1.65
N LEU A 142 -2.95 16.06 -1.07
CA LEU A 142 -3.89 16.30 0.02
C LEU A 142 -5.11 17.04 -0.53
N GLY A 143 -6.28 16.49 -0.28
CA GLY A 143 -7.57 17.07 -0.60
C GLY A 143 -8.63 16.70 0.43
N GLY A 144 -9.88 16.70 0.03
CA GLY A 144 -10.99 16.19 0.83
C GLY A 144 -12.07 17.22 1.12
N PRO A 145 -13.13 16.81 1.84
CA PRO A 145 -14.29 17.64 2.12
C PRO A 145 -14.01 18.80 3.08
N GLY A 146 -12.84 18.85 3.72
CA GLY A 146 -12.52 19.89 4.69
C GLY A 146 -13.41 19.83 5.93
N SER A 147 -13.94 20.97 6.37
CA SER A 147 -14.79 21.07 7.56
C SER A 147 -16.23 20.55 7.33
N GLY A 148 -16.63 20.34 6.07
CA GLY A 148 -18.03 20.20 5.72
C GLY A 148 -18.80 21.52 5.75
N THR A 149 -20.05 21.53 5.25
CA THR A 149 -20.88 22.72 5.12
C THR A 149 -22.08 22.72 6.08
N SER A 150 -22.45 21.58 6.64
CA SER A 150 -23.60 21.42 7.55
C SER A 150 -23.40 20.25 8.51
N ALA A 151 -24.21 20.17 9.55
CA ALA A 151 -24.26 19.00 10.41
C ALA A 151 -24.61 17.75 9.58
N GLY A 152 -23.78 16.70 9.68
CA GLY A 152 -23.91 15.48 8.87
C GLY A 152 -23.18 15.50 7.53
N SER A 153 -22.59 16.63 7.12
CA SER A 153 -21.69 16.66 5.96
C SER A 153 -20.41 15.86 6.22
N ALA A 154 -19.83 15.32 5.16
CA ALA A 154 -18.51 14.71 5.25
C ALA A 154 -17.47 15.75 5.71
N LYS A 155 -16.58 15.32 6.62
CA LYS A 155 -15.46 16.12 7.14
C LYS A 155 -14.19 15.30 7.03
N GLY A 156 -13.07 15.95 6.84
CA GLY A 156 -11.75 15.31 6.93
C GLY A 156 -10.80 15.62 5.79
N CYS A 157 -9.75 14.83 5.74
CA CYS A 157 -8.70 14.87 4.72
C CYS A 157 -8.74 13.62 3.85
N GLU A 158 -8.40 13.77 2.59
CA GLU A 158 -8.18 12.68 1.65
C GLU A 158 -6.76 12.76 1.12
N TYR A 159 -6.06 11.64 1.17
CA TYR A 159 -4.71 11.50 0.64
C TYR A 159 -4.79 10.61 -0.59
N THR A 160 -4.55 11.20 -1.75
CA THR A 160 -4.42 10.47 -3.01
C THR A 160 -2.95 10.20 -3.25
N VAL A 161 -2.62 8.94 -3.45
CA VAL A 161 -1.25 8.48 -3.70
C VAL A 161 -1.19 7.83 -5.06
N ASP A 162 -0.26 8.28 -5.88
CA ASP A 162 0.01 7.73 -7.21
C ASP A 162 1.47 7.29 -7.27
N CYS A 163 1.72 6.07 -7.72
CA CYS A 163 3.06 5.54 -7.87
C CYS A 163 3.19 4.73 -9.16
N PRO A 164 4.06 5.15 -10.10
CA PRO A 164 4.46 4.30 -11.20
C PRO A 164 5.19 3.05 -10.70
N ASP A 165 4.92 1.90 -11.29
CA ASP A 165 5.61 0.66 -10.96
C ASP A 165 5.59 -0.31 -12.14
N VAL A 166 6.44 -1.32 -12.10
CA VAL A 166 6.47 -2.42 -13.07
C VAL A 166 5.45 -3.51 -12.74
N THR A 167 4.90 -3.50 -11.51
CA THR A 167 3.93 -4.49 -11.03
C THR A 167 2.65 -3.82 -10.55
N PRO A 168 1.46 -4.33 -10.93
CA PRO A 168 0.19 -3.79 -10.45
C PRO A 168 -0.03 -4.16 -8.97
N ILE A 169 -0.14 -3.15 -8.10
CA ILE A 169 -0.43 -3.26 -6.65
C ILE A 169 0.16 -4.53 -5.99
N PRO A 170 1.51 -4.68 -5.93
CA PRO A 170 2.14 -5.89 -5.42
C PRO A 170 1.62 -6.30 -4.04
N VAL A 171 1.47 -7.60 -3.81
CA VAL A 171 1.03 -8.16 -2.53
C VAL A 171 2.24 -8.33 -1.63
N TYR A 172 2.18 -7.74 -0.44
CA TYR A 172 3.22 -7.86 0.57
C TYR A 172 2.83 -8.90 1.63
N THR A 173 3.73 -9.85 1.90
CA THR A 173 3.51 -10.96 2.83
C THR A 173 4.50 -10.97 4.01
N GLY A 174 5.46 -10.06 4.04
CA GLY A 174 6.48 -9.97 5.08
C GLY A 174 6.03 -9.26 6.36
N ALA A 175 6.98 -8.96 7.25
CA ALA A 175 6.72 -8.34 8.53
C ALA A 175 6.57 -6.80 8.44
N ILE A 176 5.54 -6.25 9.09
CA ILE A 176 5.30 -4.82 9.22
C ILE A 176 5.65 -4.40 10.67
N VAL A 177 6.84 -3.85 10.85
CA VAL A 177 7.32 -3.41 12.18
C VAL A 177 6.82 -1.98 12.47
N SER A 178 5.94 -1.85 13.44
CA SER A 178 5.34 -0.58 13.90
C SER A 178 5.60 -0.34 15.39
N ASP A 179 5.07 0.75 15.95
CA ASP A 179 5.13 1.01 17.39
C ASP A 179 4.28 0.02 18.20
N GLU A 180 3.28 -0.61 17.59
CA GLU A 180 2.44 -1.64 18.22
C GLU A 180 3.14 -3.02 18.28
N GLY A 181 4.21 -3.21 17.51
CA GLY A 181 4.93 -4.47 17.38
C GLY A 181 5.20 -4.86 15.94
N SER A 182 5.37 -6.15 15.70
CA SER A 182 5.57 -6.73 14.38
C SER A 182 4.31 -7.47 13.93
N LEU A 183 3.68 -6.98 12.86
CA LEU A 183 2.53 -7.62 12.22
C LEU A 183 3.03 -8.46 11.05
N ASP A 184 2.76 -9.74 11.08
CA ASP A 184 2.95 -10.63 9.93
C ASP A 184 1.83 -10.35 8.90
N ALA A 185 2.21 -9.86 7.73
CA ALA A 185 1.26 -9.45 6.70
C ALA A 185 0.53 -10.65 6.05
N ALA A 186 1.15 -11.83 6.02
CA ALA A 186 0.56 -13.04 5.45
C ALA A 186 -0.52 -13.63 6.37
N THR A 187 -0.24 -13.72 7.66
CA THR A 187 -1.13 -14.38 8.63
C THR A 187 -2.02 -13.39 9.39
N GLY A 188 -1.65 -12.13 9.45
CA GLY A 188 -2.32 -11.09 10.23
C GLY A 188 -2.05 -11.18 11.74
N VAL A 189 -1.07 -11.98 12.16
CA VAL A 189 -0.70 -12.12 13.59
C VAL A 189 0.17 -10.96 14.02
N LEU A 190 -0.23 -10.26 15.07
CA LEU A 190 0.55 -9.19 15.69
C LEU A 190 1.35 -9.75 16.86
N THR A 191 2.68 -9.64 16.80
CA THR A 191 3.57 -9.87 17.95
C THR A 191 3.82 -8.51 18.61
N PRO A 192 3.33 -8.25 19.84
CA PRO A 192 3.47 -6.97 20.49
C PRO A 192 4.94 -6.55 20.67
N ALA A 193 5.19 -5.24 20.70
CA ALA A 193 6.51 -4.72 21.05
C ALA A 193 6.85 -5.11 22.49
N SER A 194 8.06 -5.62 22.71
CA SER A 194 8.56 -5.81 24.10
C SER A 194 8.74 -4.43 24.75
N ASN A 195 8.14 -4.27 25.91
CA ASN A 195 8.34 -3.08 26.76
C ASN A 195 9.77 -2.99 27.28
#